data_83286dccadf8576d46e897c628dd9b5b
#
_entry.id   83286dccadf8576d46e897c628dd9b5b
#
_cell.length_a   1.000
_cell.length_b   1.000
_cell.length_c   1.000
_cell.angle_alpha   90.00
_cell.angle_beta   90.00
_cell.angle_gamma   90.00
#
_symmetry.space_group_name_H-M   'P 1'
#
loop_
_entity.id
_entity.type
_entity.pdbx_description
1 polymer ?
#
loop_
_entity_poly.entity_id
_entity_poly.type
_entity_poly.pdbx_seq_one_letter_code
_entity_poly.pdbx_strand_id
1 'polypeptide(L)'
;MSDCIFCKIANKEAKSNIVFEDEMIIAFRDIDPKAPEHILIIPKKHIESLMNLQSNDRELASHILLDVIPKLANDLKIKDTGFRVVVNTGEDGGQTVSHLHFHLLGGRSMTWPPG
;
A
#
# COMPACT_ATOMS: atom_id res chain seq x y z
N MET A 1 17.69 -13.34 -0.31
CA MET A 1 17.77 -12.84 -0.14
C MET A 1 17.06 -12.16 0.52
N SER A 2 16.30 -12.23 0.58
CA SER A 2 15.57 -11.24 1.22
C SER A 2 14.88 -11.73 2.45
N ASP A 3 15.06 -10.98 3.52
CA ASP A 3 14.26 -11.19 4.71
C ASP A 3 13.02 -10.31 4.69
N CYS A 4 12.80 -9.56 3.62
CA CYS A 4 11.67 -8.65 3.53
C CYS A 4 10.40 -9.44 3.28
N ILE A 5 9.45 -9.36 4.22
CA ILE A 5 8.18 -10.07 4.10
C ILE A 5 7.38 -9.61 2.86
N PHE A 6 7.48 -8.32 2.52
CA PHE A 6 6.74 -7.80 1.36
C PHE A 6 7.38 -8.27 0.05
N CYS A 7 8.71 -8.41 -0.01
CA CYS A 7 9.34 -9.03 -1.17
C CYS A 7 8.88 -10.47 -1.32
N LYS A 8 8.73 -11.18 -0.21
CA LYS A 8 8.25 -12.56 -0.25
C LYS A 8 6.81 -12.64 -0.74
N ILE A 9 5.97 -11.70 -0.33
CA ILE A 9 4.59 -11.65 -0.82
C ILE A 9 4.57 -11.33 -2.32
N ALA A 10 5.39 -10.37 -2.76
CA ALA A 10 5.44 -10.00 -4.16
C ALA A 10 5.92 -11.15 -5.03
N ASN A 11 6.81 -11.99 -4.51
CA ASN A 11 7.35 -13.14 -5.22
C ASN A 11 6.53 -14.41 -5.02
N LYS A 12 5.40 -14.32 -4.31
CA LYS A 12 4.52 -15.45 -4.03
C LYS A 12 5.17 -16.50 -3.13
N GLU A 13 6.19 -16.11 -2.36
CA GLU A 13 6.86 -17.00 -1.40
C GLU A 13 6.16 -16.99 -0.06
N ALA A 14 5.34 -15.98 0.21
CA ALA A 14 4.53 -15.90 1.41
C ALA A 14 3.08 -15.66 1.00
N LYS A 15 2.16 -16.27 1.73
CA LYS A 15 0.74 -16.16 1.41
C LYS A 15 0.19 -14.81 1.84
N SER A 16 -0.77 -14.32 1.08
CA SER A 16 -1.49 -13.10 1.40
C SER A 16 -2.83 -13.13 0.67
N ASN A 17 -3.75 -12.27 1.10
CA ASN A 17 -5.06 -12.16 0.44
C ASN A 17 -4.96 -11.07 -0.61
N ILE A 18 -4.54 -11.42 -1.81
CA ILE A 18 -4.27 -10.48 -2.90
C ILE A 18 -5.59 -10.00 -3.48
N VAL A 19 -5.76 -8.69 -3.60
CA VAL A 19 -6.95 -8.09 -4.20
C VAL A 19 -6.67 -7.54 -5.60
N PHE A 20 -5.42 -7.23 -5.92
CA PHE A 20 -5.05 -6.75 -7.26
C PHE A 20 -3.55 -6.87 -7.45
N GLU A 21 -3.14 -7.12 -8.67
CA GLU A 21 -1.73 -7.27 -8.99
C GLU A 21 -1.52 -6.95 -10.45
N ASP A 22 -0.41 -6.29 -10.78
CA ASP A 22 0.02 -6.11 -12.15
C ASP A 22 1.55 -6.21 -12.21
N GLU A 23 2.15 -5.71 -13.27
CA GLU A 23 3.60 -5.84 -13.44
C GLU A 23 4.39 -5.03 -12.43
N MET A 24 3.81 -3.95 -11.92
CA MET A 24 4.53 -3.00 -11.08
C MET A 24 4.23 -3.14 -9.61
N ILE A 25 3.00 -3.50 -9.25
CA ILE A 25 2.56 -3.50 -7.86
C ILE A 25 1.77 -4.75 -7.52
N ILE A 26 1.64 -4.98 -6.23
CA ILE A 26 0.72 -5.98 -5.70
C ILE A 26 -0.01 -5.35 -4.52
N ALA A 27 -1.31 -5.59 -4.45
CA ALA A 27 -2.16 -5.06 -3.39
C ALA A 27 -2.83 -6.22 -2.67
N PHE A 28 -2.78 -6.22 -1.35
CA PHE A 28 -3.31 -7.31 -0.54
C PHE A 28 -3.88 -6.78 0.77
N ARG A 29 -4.75 -7.57 1.39
CA ARG A 29 -5.39 -7.17 2.64
C ARG A 29 -4.41 -7.26 3.79
N ASP A 30 -4.45 -6.25 4.67
CA ASP A 30 -3.67 -6.25 5.91
C ASP A 30 -4.25 -7.34 6.82
N ILE A 31 -3.38 -8.16 7.42
CA ILE A 31 -3.84 -9.24 8.29
C ILE A 31 -4.32 -8.72 9.65
N ASP A 32 -3.99 -7.47 9.99
CA ASP A 32 -4.44 -6.84 11.22
C ASP A 32 -5.15 -5.53 10.85
N PRO A 33 -6.34 -5.63 10.24
CA PRO A 33 -6.96 -4.46 9.64
C PRO A 33 -7.42 -3.45 10.68
N LYS A 34 -7.25 -2.18 10.34
CA LYS A 34 -7.67 -1.07 11.20
C LYS A 34 -8.93 -0.40 10.66
N ALA A 35 -9.50 -0.94 9.59
CA ALA A 35 -10.75 -0.48 9.00
C ALA A 35 -11.38 -1.66 8.27
N PRO A 36 -12.69 -1.62 7.95
CA PRO A 36 -13.33 -2.70 7.20
C PRO A 36 -12.63 -3.01 5.89
N GLU A 37 -12.13 -1.98 5.21
CA GLU A 37 -11.23 -2.18 4.07
C GLU A 37 -9.87 -1.60 4.46
N HIS A 38 -8.87 -2.45 4.52
CA HIS A 38 -7.50 -2.03 4.82
C HIS A 38 -6.57 -2.80 3.89
N ILE A 39 -6.14 -2.13 2.84
CA ILE A 39 -5.32 -2.71 1.79
C ILE A 39 -3.92 -2.14 1.86
N LEU A 40 -2.93 -2.98 1.64
CA LEU A 40 -1.55 -2.55 1.48
C LEU A 40 -1.20 -2.63 0.00
N ILE A 41 -0.68 -1.54 -0.54
CA ILE A 41 -0.23 -1.47 -1.94
C ILE A 41 1.27 -1.31 -1.92
N ILE A 42 1.98 -2.26 -2.51
CA ILE A 42 3.44 -2.23 -2.52
C ILE A 42 3.98 -2.33 -3.93
N PRO A 43 5.11 -1.69 -4.22
CA PRO A 43 5.81 -1.98 -5.47
C PRO A 43 6.42 -3.37 -5.39
N LYS A 44 6.49 -4.06 -6.52
CA LYS A 44 7.17 -5.34 -6.59
C LYS A 44 8.68 -5.15 -6.46
N LYS A 45 9.18 -4.03 -6.97
CA LYS A 45 10.56 -3.64 -6.79
C LYS A 45 10.78 -3.25 -5.34
N HIS A 46 11.88 -3.69 -4.74
CA HIS A 46 12.15 -3.34 -3.35
C HIS A 46 12.65 -1.90 -3.26
N ILE A 47 11.84 -1.04 -2.69
CA ILE A 47 12.16 0.35 -2.39
C ILE A 47 11.88 0.51 -0.91
N GLU A 48 12.84 1.02 -0.14
CA GLU A 48 12.71 1.01 1.32
C GLU A 48 11.63 1.95 1.82
N SER A 49 11.56 3.16 1.28
CA SER A 49 10.61 4.15 1.77
C SER A 49 10.34 5.19 0.71
N LEU A 50 9.44 6.13 1.04
CA LEU A 50 9.14 7.25 0.17
C LEU A 50 10.39 8.04 -0.20
N MET A 51 11.35 8.15 0.73
CA MET A 51 12.58 8.90 0.49
C MET A 51 13.54 8.22 -0.47
N ASN A 52 13.31 6.95 -0.77
CA ASN A 52 14.17 6.18 -1.67
C ASN A 52 13.64 6.12 -3.09
N LEU A 53 12.49 6.77 -3.36
CA LEU A 53 11.99 6.90 -4.72
C LEU A 53 12.91 7.82 -5.51
N GLN A 54 13.17 7.46 -6.76
CA GLN A 54 14.07 8.19 -7.63
C GLN A 54 13.33 8.66 -8.87
N SER A 55 14.00 9.43 -9.71
CA SER A 55 13.36 9.99 -10.89
C SER A 55 12.88 8.91 -11.86
N ASN A 56 13.55 7.76 -11.90
CA ASN A 56 13.10 6.66 -12.75
C ASN A 56 11.95 5.86 -12.14
N ASP A 57 11.47 6.25 -10.96
CA ASP A 57 10.28 5.64 -10.34
C ASP A 57 9.02 6.48 -10.56
N ARG A 58 9.09 7.50 -11.42
CA ARG A 58 7.93 8.37 -11.64
C ARG A 58 6.72 7.63 -12.18
N GLU A 59 6.95 6.71 -13.10
CA GLU A 59 5.85 5.94 -13.67
C GLU A 59 5.21 5.06 -12.60
N LEU A 60 6.02 4.44 -11.74
CA LEU A 60 5.51 3.64 -10.64
C LEU A 60 4.68 4.49 -9.68
N ALA A 61 5.21 5.64 -9.27
CA ALA A 61 4.52 6.49 -8.31
C ALA A 61 3.20 7.01 -8.88
N SER A 62 3.21 7.47 -10.12
CA SER A 62 1.99 7.97 -10.74
C SER A 62 0.98 6.84 -10.97
N HIS A 63 1.45 5.65 -11.29
CA HIS A 63 0.58 4.49 -11.47
C HIS A 63 -0.16 4.16 -10.17
N ILE A 64 0.55 4.17 -9.04
CA ILE A 64 -0.08 3.89 -7.76
C ILE A 64 -1.16 4.94 -7.44
N LEU A 65 -0.82 6.22 -7.60
CA LEU A 65 -1.72 7.30 -7.19
C LEU A 65 -2.86 7.54 -8.17
N LEU A 66 -2.59 7.41 -9.46
CA LEU A 66 -3.59 7.77 -10.48
C LEU A 66 -4.41 6.59 -10.98
N ASP A 67 -3.84 5.38 -10.92
CA ASP A 67 -4.51 4.21 -11.48
C ASP A 67 -4.95 3.21 -10.42
N VAL A 68 -4.03 2.82 -9.53
CA VAL A 68 -4.29 1.70 -8.62
C VAL A 68 -5.22 2.10 -7.48
N ILE A 69 -4.93 3.20 -6.79
CA ILE A 69 -5.75 3.63 -5.65
C ILE A 69 -7.18 3.93 -6.10
N PRO A 70 -7.41 4.70 -7.17
CA PRO A 70 -8.80 4.93 -7.62
C PRO A 70 -9.51 3.65 -8.04
N LYS A 71 -8.80 2.72 -8.69
CA LYS A 71 -9.41 1.46 -9.09
C LYS A 71 -9.86 0.66 -7.86
N LEU A 72 -8.98 0.54 -6.86
CA LEU A 72 -9.30 -0.20 -5.65
C LEU A 72 -10.43 0.47 -4.87
N ALA A 73 -10.43 1.80 -4.80
CA ALA A 73 -11.50 2.52 -4.12
C ALA A 73 -12.85 2.26 -4.78
N ASN A 74 -12.87 2.18 -6.10
CA ASN A 74 -14.09 1.87 -6.83
C ASN A 74 -14.51 0.41 -6.62
N ASP A 75 -13.56 -0.52 -6.74
CA ASP A 75 -13.85 -1.95 -6.62
C ASP A 75 -14.32 -2.31 -5.21
N LEU A 76 -13.76 -1.68 -4.20
CA LEU A 76 -14.09 -1.95 -2.80
C LEU A 76 -15.26 -1.11 -2.30
N LYS A 77 -15.83 -0.28 -3.17
CA LYS A 77 -17.02 0.53 -2.89
C LYS A 77 -16.81 1.53 -1.76
N ILE A 78 -15.61 2.09 -1.67
CA ILE A 78 -15.29 3.14 -0.70
C ILE A 78 -15.07 4.50 -1.38
N LYS A 79 -15.25 4.54 -2.70
CA LYS A 79 -15.03 5.77 -3.46
C LYS A 79 -15.97 6.89 -3.04
N ASP A 80 -17.25 6.58 -2.89
CA ASP A 80 -18.25 7.61 -2.65
C ASP A 80 -18.28 8.09 -1.19
N THR A 81 -18.04 7.18 -0.25
CA THR A 81 -18.00 7.56 1.17
C THR A 81 -16.65 8.12 1.58
N GLY A 82 -15.60 7.82 0.82
CA GLY A 82 -14.29 8.35 1.09
C GLY A 82 -13.37 7.35 1.75
N PHE A 83 -12.09 7.68 1.74
CA PHE A 83 -11.06 6.78 2.26
C PHE A 83 -9.84 7.61 2.65
N ARG A 84 -8.91 6.95 3.34
CA ARG A 84 -7.65 7.59 3.72
C ARG A 84 -6.49 6.78 3.16
N VAL A 85 -5.47 7.48 2.68
CA VAL A 85 -4.23 6.85 2.25
C VAL A 85 -3.12 7.30 3.20
N VAL A 86 -2.35 6.35 3.71
CA VAL A 86 -1.26 6.63 4.64
C VAL A 86 0.01 6.00 4.11
N VAL A 87 1.09 6.78 4.12
CA VAL A 87 2.43 6.30 3.79
C VAL A 87 3.33 6.70 4.93
N ASN A 88 3.81 5.72 5.68
CA ASN A 88 4.70 5.96 6.82
C ASN A 88 6.14 5.89 6.36
N THR A 89 6.96 6.82 6.81
CA THR A 89 8.38 6.86 6.45
C THR A 89 9.21 7.06 7.70
N GLY A 90 10.15 6.15 7.92
CA GLY A 90 11.11 6.27 9.00
C GLY A 90 10.52 5.99 10.35
N GLU A 91 11.36 6.16 11.38
CA GLU A 91 10.99 5.82 12.76
C GLU A 91 9.86 6.69 13.28
N ASP A 92 10.00 8.00 13.14
CA ASP A 92 8.97 8.92 13.64
C ASP A 92 7.66 8.77 12.87
N GLY A 93 7.71 8.30 11.63
CA GLY A 93 6.51 8.05 10.85
C GLY A 93 5.85 6.72 11.17
N GLY A 94 6.50 5.88 11.97
CA GLY A 94 5.95 4.58 12.34
C GLY A 94 6.07 3.52 11.26
N GLN A 95 7.09 3.62 10.42
CA GLN A 95 7.30 2.62 9.38
C GLN A 95 7.87 1.35 10.01
N THR A 96 7.11 0.26 9.97
CA THR A 96 7.51 -0.99 10.61
C THR A 96 8.12 -1.99 9.65
N VAL A 97 7.88 -1.87 8.35
CA VAL A 97 8.47 -2.74 7.33
C VAL A 97 9.25 -1.86 6.36
N SER A 98 10.52 -2.20 6.14
CA SER A 98 11.40 -1.40 5.28
C SER A 98 11.21 -1.76 3.80
N HIS A 99 9.99 -1.64 3.35
CA HIS A 99 9.56 -1.81 1.97
C HIS A 99 8.38 -0.87 1.80
N LEU A 100 8.50 0.07 0.88
CA LEU A 100 7.48 1.09 0.65
C LEU A 100 6.10 0.47 0.54
N HIS A 101 5.14 1.00 1.31
CA HIS A 101 3.78 0.52 1.23
C HIS A 101 2.80 1.64 1.54
N PHE A 102 1.69 1.63 0.81
CA PHE A 102 0.62 2.59 0.97
C PHE A 102 -0.53 1.86 1.63
N HIS A 103 -1.03 2.42 2.74
CA HIS A 103 -2.24 1.90 3.37
C HIS A 103 -3.43 2.58 2.72
N LEU A 104 -4.41 1.81 2.30
CA LEU A 104 -5.68 2.31 1.81
C LEU A 104 -6.74 1.85 2.81
N LEU A 105 -7.35 2.80 3.52
CA LEU A 105 -8.30 2.48 4.58
C LEU A 105 -9.64 3.11 4.28
N GLY A 106 -10.70 2.34 4.38
CA GLY A 106 -12.06 2.83 4.14
C GLY A 106 -13.09 1.98 4.83
N GLY A 107 -14.35 2.39 4.71
CA GLY A 107 -15.47 1.67 5.31
C GLY A 107 -15.84 2.15 6.69
N ARG A 108 -15.19 3.18 7.20
CA ARG A 108 -15.56 3.84 8.46
C ARG A 108 -15.07 5.28 8.42
N SER A 109 -15.59 6.09 9.32
CA SER A 109 -15.09 7.46 9.45
C SER A 109 -13.70 7.46 10.09
N MET A 110 -12.84 8.28 9.55
CA MET A 110 -11.51 8.49 10.11
C MET A 110 -11.54 9.73 10.98
N THR A 111 -10.71 9.72 12.02
CA THR A 111 -10.66 10.87 12.93
C THR A 111 -9.53 11.81 12.54
N TRP A 112 -9.54 12.99 13.14
CA TRP A 112 -8.51 13.99 12.95
C TRP A 112 -8.13 14.54 14.32
N PRO A 113 -6.84 14.70 14.65
CA PRO A 113 -5.67 14.53 13.75
C PRO A 113 -5.40 13.07 13.41
N PRO A 114 -4.63 12.83 12.33
CA PRO A 114 -4.45 11.48 11.82
C PRO A 114 -3.50 10.59 12.63
N GLY A 115 -2.82 11.16 13.58
CA GLY A 115 -1.89 10.38 14.40
C GLY A 115 -1.75 10.86 15.81
#